data_8cec480106830b0d0fc98282eae3026d
#
_entry.id   8cec480106830b0d0fc98282eae3026d
#
_cell.length_a   1.000
_cell.length_b   1.000
_cell.length_c   1.000
_cell.angle_alpha   90.00
_cell.angle_beta   90.00
_cell.angle_gamma   90.00
#
_symmetry.space_group_name_H-M   'P 1'
#
loop_
_entity.id
_entity.type
_entity.pdbx_description
1 polymer ?
#
loop_
_entity_poly.entity_id
_entity_poly.type
_entity_poly.pdbx_seq_one_letter_code
_entity_poly.pdbx_strand_id
1 'polypeptide(L)'
;MIVYSDFECPYCAAAWAKLSRSVLRIAFRHFPVRSSHPRAWPAACAAEAAALQGRFWEMHDLLFADQGRLEDPHLWDRARTLGLDLERFDDDRRSPSVSARIREDFEAGVRGGIVTTPTLIAGDRRYAGHIDDQLPAELSARTA
;
A
#
# COMPACT_ATOMS: atom_id res chain seq x y z
N MET A 1 -4.45 -13.21 -2.93
CA MET A 1 -3.22 -13.00 -2.15
C MET A 1 -3.36 -11.72 -1.34
N ILE A 2 -2.85 -11.69 -0.12
CA ILE A 2 -2.80 -10.49 0.73
C ILE A 2 -1.36 -9.96 0.70
N VAL A 3 -1.21 -8.64 0.61
CA VAL A 3 0.09 -7.97 0.65
C VAL A 3 0.07 -6.92 1.75
N TYR A 4 0.84 -7.13 2.80
CA TYR A 4 1.12 -6.10 3.81
C TYR A 4 2.26 -5.23 3.32
N SER A 5 2.03 -3.93 3.24
CA SER A 5 2.92 -3.02 2.53
C SER A 5 2.97 -1.62 3.14
N ASP A 6 4.05 -0.91 2.84
CA ASP A 6 4.39 0.42 3.32
C ASP A 6 4.83 1.27 2.13
N PHE A 7 4.18 2.40 1.91
CA PHE A 7 4.44 3.25 0.75
C PHE A 7 5.82 3.91 0.74
N GLU A 8 6.48 4.01 1.87
CA GLU A 8 7.85 4.57 1.93
C GLU A 8 8.93 3.48 1.85
N CYS A 9 8.55 2.21 1.96
CA CYS A 9 9.48 1.08 1.91
C CYS A 9 9.94 0.80 0.46
N PRO A 10 11.26 0.87 0.16
CA PRO A 10 11.75 0.60 -1.20
C PRO A 10 11.56 -0.85 -1.63
N TYR A 11 11.61 -1.80 -0.71
CA TYR A 11 11.32 -3.21 -1.00
C TYR A 11 9.86 -3.44 -1.39
N CYS A 12 8.94 -2.64 -0.83
CA CYS A 12 7.53 -2.70 -1.21
C CYS A 12 7.31 -2.18 -2.64
N ALA A 13 7.97 -1.09 -3.02
CA ALA A 13 7.92 -0.59 -4.39
C ALA A 13 8.50 -1.61 -5.38
N ALA A 14 9.64 -2.23 -5.04
CA ALA A 14 10.25 -3.27 -5.86
C ALA A 14 9.33 -4.51 -6.00
N ALA A 15 8.70 -4.94 -4.91
CA ALA A 15 7.71 -6.03 -4.94
C ALA A 15 6.52 -5.69 -5.84
N TRP A 16 5.98 -4.47 -5.71
CA TRP A 16 4.87 -4.03 -6.54
C TRP A 16 5.22 -4.01 -8.03
N ALA A 17 6.41 -3.55 -8.40
CA ALA A 17 6.87 -3.55 -9.78
C ALA A 17 6.84 -4.96 -10.43
N LYS A 18 7.02 -6.01 -9.62
CA LYS A 18 6.92 -7.41 -10.06
C LYS A 18 5.48 -7.91 -10.05
N LEU A 19 4.74 -7.65 -8.98
CA LEU A 19 3.36 -8.12 -8.78
C LEU A 19 2.38 -7.48 -9.76
N SER A 20 2.56 -6.21 -10.11
CA SER A 20 1.67 -5.48 -11.03
C SER A 20 1.64 -6.06 -12.44
N ARG A 21 2.63 -6.85 -12.81
CA ARG A 21 2.71 -7.55 -14.11
C ARG A 21 2.08 -8.93 -14.10
N SER A 22 1.63 -9.39 -12.94
CA SER A 22 1.03 -10.72 -12.76
C SER A 22 -0.50 -10.67 -12.91
N VAL A 23 -1.10 -11.84 -13.08
CA VAL A 23 -2.57 -12.01 -13.08
C VAL A 23 -3.14 -12.23 -11.69
N LEU A 24 -2.35 -12.06 -10.65
CA LEU A 24 -2.74 -12.30 -9.27
C LEU A 24 -3.78 -11.28 -8.78
N ARG A 25 -4.79 -11.78 -8.09
CA ARG A 25 -5.74 -10.91 -7.37
C ARG A 25 -5.12 -10.53 -6.03
N ILE A 26 -4.88 -9.24 -5.82
CA ILE A 26 -4.17 -8.71 -4.66
C ILE A 26 -5.14 -7.91 -3.78
N ALA A 27 -5.13 -8.23 -2.49
CA ALA A 27 -5.72 -7.41 -1.44
C ALA A 27 -4.59 -6.71 -0.69
N PHE A 28 -4.57 -5.39 -0.76
CA PHE A 28 -3.59 -4.56 -0.08
C PHE A 28 -3.97 -4.39 1.39
N ARG A 29 -2.97 -4.44 2.27
CA ARG A 29 -3.11 -4.14 3.69
C ARG A 29 -2.02 -3.16 4.11
N HIS A 30 -2.41 -2.11 4.81
CA HIS A 30 -1.48 -1.11 5.31
C HIS A 30 -0.62 -1.67 6.46
N PHE A 31 0.68 -1.49 6.34
CA PHE A 31 1.61 -1.79 7.43
C PHE A 31 2.70 -0.70 7.50
N PRO A 32 2.33 0.54 7.80
CA PRO A 32 3.28 1.65 7.85
C PRO A 32 4.22 1.49 9.05
N VAL A 33 5.52 1.33 8.79
CA VAL A 33 6.55 1.18 9.81
C VAL A 33 7.05 2.58 10.22
N ARG A 34 6.28 3.25 11.06
CA ARG A 34 6.46 4.67 11.41
C ARG A 34 7.81 5.01 12.03
N SER A 35 8.43 4.07 12.73
CA SER A 35 9.75 4.24 13.34
C SER A 35 10.86 4.41 12.30
N SER A 36 10.75 3.76 11.16
CA SER A 36 11.74 3.80 10.06
C SER A 36 11.28 4.69 8.91
N HIS A 37 9.97 4.79 8.71
CA HIS A 37 9.34 5.44 7.57
C HIS A 37 8.30 6.48 8.05
N PRO A 38 8.73 7.70 8.43
CA PRO A 38 7.80 8.69 9.01
C PRO A 38 6.74 9.19 8.03
N ARG A 39 6.97 9.08 6.72
CA ARG A 39 6.02 9.48 5.68
C ARG A 39 5.06 8.37 5.24
N ALA A 40 5.26 7.16 5.73
CA ALA A 40 4.42 6.01 5.38
C ALA A 40 2.97 6.20 5.84
N TRP A 41 2.75 6.75 7.02
CA TRP A 41 1.42 7.01 7.55
C TRP A 41 0.64 8.05 6.72
N PRO A 42 1.16 9.25 6.47
CA PRO A 42 0.49 10.22 5.59
C PRO A 42 0.19 9.67 4.20
N ALA A 43 1.10 8.89 3.62
CA ALA A 43 0.89 8.25 2.33
C ALA A 43 -0.26 7.22 2.37
N ALA A 44 -0.33 6.42 3.43
CA ALA A 44 -1.44 5.49 3.64
C ALA A 44 -2.78 6.24 3.77
N CYS A 45 -2.80 7.36 4.50
CA CYS A 45 -3.98 8.21 4.61
C CYS A 45 -4.43 8.76 3.24
N ALA A 46 -3.47 9.18 2.41
CA ALA A 46 -3.76 9.64 1.05
C ALA A 46 -4.38 8.53 0.19
N ALA A 47 -3.85 7.32 0.27
CA ALA A 47 -4.39 6.16 -0.45
C ALA A 47 -5.83 5.84 -0.04
N GLU A 48 -6.12 5.85 1.27
CA GLU A 48 -7.48 5.60 1.77
C GLU A 48 -8.44 6.73 1.45
N ALA A 49 -8.00 7.98 1.49
CA ALA A 49 -8.82 9.11 1.05
C ALA A 49 -9.17 9.01 -0.44
N ALA A 50 -8.22 8.60 -1.27
CA ALA A 50 -8.48 8.31 -2.68
C ALA A 50 -9.44 7.12 -2.86
N ALA A 51 -9.34 6.09 -2.01
CA ALA A 51 -10.25 4.94 -2.00
C ALA A 51 -11.70 5.35 -1.78
N LEU A 52 -11.95 6.33 -0.92
CA LEU A 52 -13.30 6.87 -0.67
C LEU A 52 -13.90 7.57 -1.90
N GLN A 53 -13.07 7.90 -2.88
CA GLN A 53 -13.49 8.44 -4.18
C GLN A 53 -13.29 7.43 -5.34
N GLY A 54 -13.09 6.14 -5.02
CA GLY A 54 -12.97 5.06 -5.99
C GLY A 54 -11.63 5.00 -6.72
N ARG A 55 -10.57 5.59 -6.15
CA ARG A 55 -9.26 5.73 -6.80
C ARG A 55 -8.08 5.21 -5.96
N PHE A 56 -8.31 4.12 -5.21
CA PHE A 56 -7.25 3.54 -4.38
C PHE A 56 -6.02 3.13 -5.22
N TRP A 57 -6.23 2.30 -6.24
CA TRP A 57 -5.11 1.72 -7.00
C TRP A 57 -4.33 2.76 -7.80
N GLU A 58 -5.00 3.76 -8.33
CA GLU A 58 -4.35 4.87 -9.05
C GLU A 58 -3.47 5.70 -8.09
N MET A 59 -3.97 6.01 -6.90
CA MET A 59 -3.15 6.69 -5.88
C MET A 59 -2.01 5.80 -5.40
N HIS A 60 -2.28 4.54 -5.14
CA HIS A 60 -1.29 3.53 -4.77
C HIS A 60 -0.11 3.49 -5.77
N ASP A 61 -0.42 3.44 -7.05
CA ASP A 61 0.60 3.39 -8.11
C ASP A 61 1.42 4.68 -8.17
N LEU A 62 0.77 5.82 -8.03
CA LEU A 62 1.46 7.13 -7.99
C LEU A 62 2.37 7.27 -6.76
N LEU A 63 1.97 6.73 -5.61
CA LEU A 63 2.79 6.76 -4.40
C LEU A 63 4.05 5.90 -4.56
N PHE A 64 3.94 4.70 -5.10
CA PHE A 64 5.10 3.85 -5.35
C PHE A 64 5.98 4.35 -6.50
N ALA A 65 5.42 5.06 -7.46
CA ALA A 65 6.18 5.60 -8.59
C ALA A 65 7.18 6.70 -8.18
N ASP A 66 6.94 7.40 -7.07
CA ASP A 66 7.82 8.46 -6.58
C ASP A 66 7.83 8.51 -5.04
N GLN A 67 8.57 7.60 -4.45
CA GLN A 67 8.73 7.50 -3.00
C GLN A 67 9.56 8.65 -2.39
N GLY A 68 10.25 9.42 -3.20
CA GLY A 68 11.01 10.58 -2.76
C GLY A 68 10.13 11.79 -2.42
N ARG A 69 8.85 11.78 -2.85
CA ARG A 69 7.92 12.90 -2.70
C ARG A 69 6.62 12.45 -2.05
N LEU A 70 6.66 12.23 -0.74
CA LEU A 70 5.51 11.79 0.07
C LEU A 70 5.05 12.83 1.09
N GLU A 71 5.56 14.05 1.01
CA GLU A 71 5.11 15.18 1.83
C GLU A 71 3.77 15.76 1.33
N ASP A 72 3.10 16.53 2.17
CA ASP A 72 1.76 17.08 1.92
C ASP A 72 1.57 17.73 0.54
N PRO A 73 2.44 18.63 0.05
CA PRO A 73 2.24 19.22 -1.27
C PRO A 73 2.19 18.18 -2.39
N HIS A 74 3.02 17.15 -2.28
CA HIS A 74 3.12 16.09 -3.29
C HIS A 74 1.96 15.10 -3.21
N LEU A 75 1.41 14.84 -2.03
CA LEU A 75 0.20 14.05 -1.85
C LEU A 75 -1.00 14.75 -2.48
N TRP A 76 -1.09 16.06 -2.26
CA TRP A 76 -2.14 16.89 -2.82
C TRP A 76 -2.06 17.00 -4.35
N ASP A 77 -0.84 17.13 -4.89
CA ASP A 77 -0.60 17.14 -6.34
C ASP A 77 -1.07 15.83 -7.02
N ARG A 78 -0.86 14.69 -6.37
CA ARG A 78 -1.37 13.41 -6.86
C ARG A 78 -2.90 13.38 -6.89
N ALA A 79 -3.54 13.87 -5.84
CA ALA A 79 -5.00 13.97 -5.79
C ALA A 79 -5.54 14.85 -6.92
N ARG A 80 -4.86 15.96 -7.21
CA ARG A 80 -5.18 16.83 -8.35
C ARG A 80 -5.02 16.10 -9.68
N THR A 81 -3.92 15.40 -9.87
CA THR A 81 -3.64 14.62 -11.08
C THR A 81 -4.72 13.56 -11.34
N LEU A 82 -5.26 12.95 -10.29
CA LEU A 82 -6.33 11.96 -10.39
C LEU A 82 -7.73 12.58 -10.56
N GLY A 83 -7.84 13.90 -10.53
CA GLY A 83 -9.12 14.58 -10.65
C GLY A 83 -10.05 14.41 -9.46
N LEU A 84 -9.49 14.15 -8.27
CA LEU A 84 -10.26 14.01 -7.04
C LEU A 84 -10.86 15.35 -6.60
N ASP A 85 -11.97 15.30 -5.88
CA ASP A 85 -12.45 16.43 -5.08
C ASP A 85 -11.40 16.72 -4.00
N LEU A 86 -10.69 17.85 -4.13
CA LEU A 86 -9.51 18.16 -3.32
C LEU A 86 -9.86 18.52 -1.88
N GLU A 87 -10.98 19.22 -1.68
CA GLU A 87 -11.46 19.56 -0.33
C GLU A 87 -11.84 18.28 0.42
N ARG A 88 -12.62 17.42 -0.21
CA ARG A 88 -12.99 16.11 0.34
C ARG A 88 -11.76 15.22 0.60
N PHE A 89 -10.81 15.17 -0.33
CA PHE A 89 -9.57 14.44 -0.15
C PHE A 89 -8.82 14.91 1.09
N ASP A 90 -8.70 16.23 1.27
CA ASP A 90 -7.97 16.82 2.38
C ASP A 90 -8.64 16.54 3.73
N ASP A 91 -9.97 16.62 3.78
CA ASP A 91 -10.75 16.27 4.96
C ASP A 91 -10.66 14.77 5.28
N ASP A 92 -10.85 13.92 4.28
CA ASP A 92 -10.86 12.45 4.45
C ASP A 92 -9.50 11.92 4.91
N ARG A 93 -8.39 12.39 4.34
CA ARG A 93 -7.05 11.93 4.74
C ARG A 93 -6.68 12.28 6.18
N ARG A 94 -7.37 13.24 6.79
CA ARG A 94 -7.20 13.64 8.19
C ARG A 94 -8.27 13.09 9.10
N SER A 95 -9.22 12.34 8.55
CA SER A 95 -10.38 11.86 9.30
C SER A 95 -10.04 10.73 10.26
N PRO A 96 -10.75 10.63 11.40
CA PRO A 96 -10.62 9.49 12.32
C PRO A 96 -10.94 8.14 11.65
N SER A 97 -11.88 8.11 10.70
CA SER A 97 -12.27 6.87 10.01
C SER A 97 -11.16 6.32 9.12
N VAL A 98 -10.42 7.19 8.42
CA VAL A 98 -9.25 6.79 7.63
C VAL A 98 -8.13 6.28 8.53
N SER A 99 -7.84 6.99 9.62
CA SER A 99 -6.85 6.54 10.62
C SER A 99 -7.22 5.19 11.22
N ALA A 100 -8.49 4.98 11.54
CA ALA A 100 -8.98 3.71 12.09
C ALA A 100 -8.82 2.57 11.08
N ARG A 101 -9.09 2.81 9.81
CA ARG A 101 -8.94 1.82 8.73
C ARG A 101 -7.48 1.35 8.60
N ILE A 102 -6.53 2.28 8.61
CA ILE A 102 -5.10 1.95 8.52
C ILE A 102 -4.65 1.20 9.78
N ARG A 103 -5.07 1.66 10.95
CA ARG A 103 -4.74 1.02 12.22
C ARG A 103 -5.27 -0.40 12.30
N GLU A 104 -6.47 -0.66 11.81
CA GLU A 104 -7.06 -2.00 11.74
C GLU A 104 -6.18 -2.97 10.94
N ASP A 105 -5.72 -2.55 9.76
CA ASP A 105 -4.80 -3.37 8.94
C ASP A 105 -3.48 -3.62 9.68
N PHE A 106 -2.90 -2.59 10.26
CA PHE A 106 -1.62 -2.68 10.99
C PHE A 106 -1.73 -3.63 12.18
N GLU A 107 -2.74 -3.47 13.01
CA GLU A 107 -2.97 -4.30 14.19
C GLU A 107 -3.27 -5.76 13.80
N ALA A 108 -4.05 -5.97 12.75
CA ALA A 108 -4.29 -7.31 12.21
C ALA A 108 -2.99 -7.96 11.73
N GLY A 109 -2.13 -7.20 11.07
CA GLY A 109 -0.80 -7.66 10.67
C GLY A 109 0.06 -8.04 11.86
N VAL A 110 0.12 -7.22 12.90
CA VAL A 110 0.87 -7.52 14.14
C VAL A 110 0.35 -8.79 14.81
N ARG A 111 -0.96 -8.93 14.96
CA ARG A 111 -1.58 -10.15 15.50
C ARG A 111 -1.29 -11.38 14.64
N GLY A 112 -1.20 -11.20 13.33
CA GLY A 112 -0.84 -12.26 12.37
C GLY A 112 0.66 -12.56 12.28
N GLY A 113 1.50 -11.91 13.10
CA GLY A 113 2.95 -12.12 13.14
C GLY A 113 3.69 -11.47 11.98
N ILE A 114 3.14 -10.42 11.36
CA ILE A 114 3.86 -9.61 10.38
C ILE A 114 4.88 -8.75 11.11
N VAL A 115 6.14 -8.83 10.70
CA VAL A 115 7.26 -8.11 11.33
C VAL A 115 8.09 -7.29 10.34
N THR A 116 7.83 -7.44 9.05
CA THR A 116 8.54 -6.70 7.99
C THR A 116 7.64 -6.47 6.79
N THR A 117 8.01 -5.51 5.95
CA THR A 117 7.36 -5.20 4.68
C THR A 117 8.32 -5.33 3.50
N PRO A 118 7.87 -5.78 2.34
CA PRO A 118 6.55 -6.38 2.12
C PRO A 118 6.43 -7.76 2.76
N THR A 119 5.23 -8.16 3.14
CA THR A 119 4.90 -9.55 3.45
C THR A 119 3.69 -9.98 2.63
N LEU A 120 3.86 -11.03 1.85
CA LEU A 120 2.83 -11.62 1.00
C LEU A 120 2.28 -12.87 1.67
N ILE A 121 0.96 -13.03 1.68
CA ILE A 121 0.28 -14.23 2.17
C ILE A 121 -0.54 -14.81 1.01
N ALA A 122 -0.17 -16.02 0.61
CA ALA A 122 -0.84 -16.77 -0.45
C ALA A 122 -1.27 -18.14 0.09
N GLY A 123 -2.55 -18.28 0.46
CA GLY A 123 -3.04 -19.46 1.17
C GLY A 123 -2.36 -19.60 2.53
N ASP A 124 -1.70 -20.73 2.74
CA ASP A 124 -0.94 -21.06 3.96
C ASP A 124 0.53 -20.60 3.93
N ARG A 125 0.97 -20.04 2.80
CA ARG A 125 2.36 -19.62 2.61
C ARG A 125 2.56 -18.13 2.85
N ARG A 126 3.73 -17.83 3.41
CA ARG A 126 4.16 -16.46 3.70
C ARG A 126 5.53 -16.20 3.05
N TYR A 127 5.65 -15.04 2.40
CA TYR A 127 6.88 -14.56 1.77
C TYR A 127 7.15 -13.16 2.30
N ALA A 128 8.31 -12.93 2.89
CA ALA A 128 8.63 -11.68 3.58
C ALA A 128 9.93 -11.06 3.06
N GLY A 129 9.98 -9.74 3.00
CA GLY A 129 11.15 -8.99 2.58
C GLY A 129 11.34 -8.97 1.08
N HIS A 130 12.54 -9.30 0.62
CA HIS A 130 12.85 -9.33 -0.80
C HIS A 130 12.01 -10.39 -1.54
N ILE A 131 11.27 -9.98 -2.54
CA ILE A 131 10.44 -10.87 -3.37
C ILE A 131 11.23 -11.26 -4.62
N ASP A 132 11.39 -12.58 -4.80
CA ASP A 132 12.07 -13.16 -5.96
C ASP A 132 11.32 -12.82 -7.27
N ASP A 133 12.06 -12.68 -8.38
CA ASP A 133 11.50 -12.34 -9.68
C ASP A 133 10.57 -13.44 -10.24
N GLN A 134 10.78 -14.68 -9.84
CA GLN A 134 9.99 -15.83 -10.30
C GLN A 134 8.72 -16.04 -9.48
N LEU A 135 8.67 -15.52 -8.26
CA LEU A 135 7.56 -15.75 -7.34
C LEU A 135 6.17 -15.38 -7.90
N PRO A 136 5.98 -14.25 -8.60
CA PRO A 136 4.67 -13.91 -9.17
C PRO A 136 4.19 -14.95 -10.19
N ALA A 137 5.11 -15.47 -11.02
CA ALA A 137 4.77 -16.51 -12.01
C ALA A 137 4.42 -17.84 -11.32
N GLU A 138 5.19 -18.25 -10.32
CA GLU A 138 4.92 -19.44 -9.53
C GLU A 138 3.56 -19.39 -8.83
N LEU A 139 3.22 -18.25 -8.22
CA LEU A 139 1.94 -18.06 -7.55
C LEU A 139 0.78 -18.04 -8.56
N SER A 140 0.97 -17.44 -9.73
CA SER A 140 -0.04 -17.42 -10.79
C SER A 140 -0.35 -18.81 -11.33
N ALA A 141 0.67 -19.65 -11.51
CA ALA A 141 0.51 -21.03 -11.97
C ALA A 141 -0.25 -21.92 -10.98
N ARG A 142 -0.22 -21.59 -9.68
CA ARG A 142 -0.91 -22.34 -8.61
C ARG A 142 -2.38 -21.94 -8.44
N THR A 143 -2.78 -20.79 -8.96
CA THR A 143 -4.15 -20.28 -8.88
C THR A 143 -4.97 -20.57 -10.16
N ALA A 144 -4.30 -21.04 -11.18
CA ALA A 144 -4.96 -21.53 -12.41
C ALA A 144 -5.39 -23.00 -12.25
#